data_9565868a7a926b5b12b3d24182513df3
#
_entry.id   9565868a7a926b5b12b3d24182513df3
#
_cell.length_a   1.000
_cell.length_b   1.000
_cell.length_c   1.000
_cell.angle_alpha   90.00
_cell.angle_beta   90.00
_cell.angle_gamma   90.00
#
_symmetry.space_group_name_H-M   'P 1'
#
loop_
_entity.id
_entity.type
_entity.pdbx_description
1 polymer ?
#
loop_
_entity_poly.entity_id
_entity_poly.type
_entity_poly.pdbx_seq_one_letter_code
_entity_poly.pdbx_strand_id
1 'polypeptide(L)'
;VVASCHTPVAENQHIFTSNEALTSLRKNIVELVLTDHPMECDTCEVNNNCELQTVANDLGVADHRYNSPKQHKGIPRDTSHDYMRMNLDNCINCGRCVRACDEIQGSFVLTMSGRGFESRITTDNDMMFGDSSCVSCGACAHTCPTDAISDVFQSKSAAVDKKVRTTCSYCGVGCNLEASIKDDKVVAIDTPKQTEVNAGHTCIKGRYAFSFYDHPDRLKTPLIKRNGKFEEASWDEAYDFIKKEMNRITKDNGPDAFAGISSARCTNEENYVFQKMIRAAVGTNSVDCCARICHSPTAWGMQQTFGTGAATNSTEDIYHADLFLVIGANPTNAHPVTGAKIKQQVMKGKKLIVLDPVTTELAKLADYHIKLRPGTNVAVLNMMLHFIIKSKLYNADFVRDRTEGFDNFLKEIERQDVDQLAKVAGVDKQLVKEAAIAYATANNSMEFHGLGVTEHEQGSKTVMLIADLAMITGNIGRRGVGVLSLIHISEPTRPSII
;
A
#
# COMPACT_ATOMS: atom_id res chain seq x y z
N VAL A 1 -2.58 7.73 40.18
CA VAL A 1 -1.82 7.17 39.10
C VAL A 1 -2.79 6.65 38.06
N VAL A 2 -2.59 7.00 36.82
CA VAL A 2 -3.43 6.62 35.67
C VAL A 2 -2.57 6.07 34.55
N ALA A 3 -3.15 5.26 33.67
CA ALA A 3 -2.46 4.75 32.49
C ALA A 3 -2.39 5.86 31.43
N SER A 4 -1.17 6.30 31.10
CA SER A 4 -0.95 7.41 30.16
C SER A 4 -1.38 7.10 28.71
N CYS A 5 -1.48 5.81 28.34
CA CYS A 5 -1.82 5.39 26.99
C CYS A 5 -3.31 5.63 26.59
N HIS A 6 -4.20 5.87 27.54
CA HIS A 6 -5.61 6.12 27.25
C HIS A 6 -6.25 7.23 28.10
N THR A 7 -5.46 7.90 28.95
CA THR A 7 -5.98 9.01 29.75
C THR A 7 -5.92 10.30 28.94
N PRO A 8 -7.06 10.96 28.67
CA PRO A 8 -7.07 12.24 27.96
C PRO A 8 -6.29 13.32 28.72
N VAL A 9 -5.61 14.19 27.99
CA VAL A 9 -5.01 15.38 28.57
C VAL A 9 -6.06 16.45 28.83
N ALA A 10 -5.89 17.23 29.92
CA ALA A 10 -6.76 18.34 30.27
C ALA A 10 -5.94 19.61 30.50
N GLU A 11 -6.58 20.78 30.39
CA GLU A 11 -5.94 22.06 30.70
C GLU A 11 -5.51 22.09 32.18
N ASN A 12 -4.37 22.71 32.45
CA ASN A 12 -3.75 22.83 33.78
C ASN A 12 -3.40 21.49 34.45
N GLN A 13 -3.27 20.41 33.69
CA GLN A 13 -2.87 19.10 34.20
C GLN A 13 -1.37 19.09 34.53
N HIS A 14 -1.02 18.71 35.79
CA HIS A 14 0.36 18.47 36.19
C HIS A 14 0.71 16.97 36.01
N ILE A 15 1.66 16.67 35.16
CA ILE A 15 2.06 15.30 34.86
C ILE A 15 3.44 15.01 35.45
N PHE A 16 3.50 14.01 36.31
CA PHE A 16 4.76 13.48 36.84
C PHE A 16 5.07 12.16 36.16
N THR A 17 6.21 12.08 35.49
CA THR A 17 6.66 10.87 34.79
C THR A 17 7.59 10.02 35.66
N SER A 18 8.11 10.56 36.76
CA SER A 18 9.00 9.85 37.69
C SER A 18 8.81 10.39 39.10
N ASN A 19 8.61 9.50 40.07
CA ASN A 19 8.71 9.69 41.52
C ASN A 19 8.80 8.30 42.18
N GLU A 20 9.06 8.24 43.50
CA GLU A 20 9.21 6.98 44.23
C GLU A 20 8.00 6.04 44.12
N ALA A 21 6.78 6.59 44.25
CA ALA A 21 5.56 5.81 44.12
C ALA A 21 5.38 5.20 42.69
N LEU A 22 5.64 6.00 41.68
CA LEU A 22 5.59 5.52 40.26
C LEU A 22 6.67 4.48 39.98
N THR A 23 7.87 4.67 40.50
CA THR A 23 8.97 3.71 40.31
C THR A 23 8.65 2.39 41.01
N SER A 24 8.14 2.43 42.26
CA SER A 24 7.69 1.24 43.01
C SER A 24 6.59 0.49 42.25
N LEU A 25 5.57 1.22 41.75
CA LEU A 25 4.49 0.61 40.97
C LEU A 25 4.96 -0.03 39.70
N ARG A 26 5.86 0.64 38.95
CA ARG A 26 6.44 0.10 37.71
C ARG A 26 7.26 -1.15 37.97
N LYS A 27 8.06 -1.20 39.04
CA LYS A 27 8.78 -2.40 39.47
C LYS A 27 7.82 -3.56 39.70
N ASN A 28 6.75 -3.34 40.47
CA ASN A 28 5.74 -4.38 40.73
C ASN A 28 5.09 -4.90 39.45
N ILE A 29 4.77 -4.01 38.49
CA ILE A 29 4.18 -4.40 37.19
C ILE A 29 5.18 -5.22 36.38
N VAL A 30 6.45 -4.81 36.32
CA VAL A 30 7.49 -5.56 35.58
C VAL A 30 7.71 -6.92 36.20
N GLU A 31 7.79 -7.02 37.55
CA GLU A 31 7.90 -8.30 38.25
C GLU A 31 6.72 -9.23 37.91
N LEU A 32 5.49 -8.70 37.86
CA LEU A 32 4.31 -9.48 37.45
C LEU A 32 4.41 -9.97 35.99
N VAL A 33 4.91 -9.14 35.09
CA VAL A 33 5.15 -9.57 33.70
C VAL A 33 6.22 -10.68 33.63
N LEU A 34 7.29 -10.57 34.43
CA LEU A 34 8.36 -11.56 34.47
C LEU A 34 7.92 -12.91 35.07
N THR A 35 6.82 -12.97 35.82
CA THR A 35 6.28 -14.25 36.32
C THR A 35 5.77 -15.18 35.22
N ASP A 36 5.41 -14.63 34.07
CA ASP A 36 4.89 -15.37 32.88
C ASP A 36 5.86 -15.31 31.71
N HIS A 37 7.16 -15.02 31.98
CA HIS A 37 8.19 -14.88 30.96
C HIS A 37 9.46 -15.66 31.36
N PRO A 38 10.11 -16.42 30.45
CA PRO A 38 11.36 -17.09 30.73
C PRO A 38 12.47 -16.11 31.13
N MET A 39 13.14 -16.38 32.25
CA MET A 39 14.25 -15.55 32.76
C MET A 39 15.60 -15.98 32.19
N GLU A 40 15.63 -16.44 30.94
CA GLU A 40 16.80 -17.02 30.26
C GLU A 40 17.42 -16.01 29.29
N CYS A 41 17.60 -14.75 29.73
CA CYS A 41 18.05 -13.67 28.86
C CYS A 41 19.39 -13.94 28.18
N ASP A 42 20.34 -14.61 28.89
CA ASP A 42 21.67 -14.87 28.35
C ASP A 42 21.70 -15.82 27.14
N THR A 43 20.68 -16.68 27.03
CA THR A 43 20.54 -17.63 25.93
C THR A 43 19.45 -17.20 24.93
N CYS A 44 18.73 -16.10 25.20
CA CYS A 44 17.64 -15.61 24.38
C CYS A 44 18.15 -15.03 23.04
N GLU A 45 17.46 -15.37 21.95
CA GLU A 45 17.78 -14.89 20.59
C GLU A 45 17.79 -13.34 20.47
N VAL A 46 17.14 -12.63 21.39
CA VAL A 46 17.05 -11.15 21.40
C VAL A 46 17.73 -10.51 22.61
N ASN A 47 18.67 -11.22 23.22
CA ASN A 47 19.48 -10.64 24.30
C ASN A 47 20.09 -9.28 23.90
N ASN A 48 20.00 -8.29 24.77
CA ASN A 48 20.40 -6.89 24.55
C ASN A 48 19.62 -6.13 23.46
N ASN A 49 18.55 -6.71 22.90
CA ASN A 49 17.65 -6.06 21.95
C ASN A 49 16.16 -6.37 22.25
N CYS A 50 15.83 -6.46 23.51
CA CYS A 50 14.51 -6.74 24.06
C CYS A 50 14.00 -5.54 24.87
N GLU A 51 12.84 -5.00 24.54
CA GLU A 51 12.28 -3.86 25.29
C GLU A 51 11.96 -4.24 26.76
N LEU A 52 11.51 -5.49 27.01
CA LEU A 52 11.26 -5.95 28.37
C LEU A 52 12.55 -5.98 29.19
N GLN A 53 13.64 -6.52 28.65
CA GLN A 53 14.96 -6.55 29.30
C GLN A 53 15.44 -5.13 29.60
N THR A 54 15.32 -4.20 28.65
CA THR A 54 15.70 -2.80 28.82
C THR A 54 14.93 -2.18 29.99
N VAL A 55 13.60 -2.32 30.01
CA VAL A 55 12.74 -1.75 31.08
C VAL A 55 13.03 -2.39 32.44
N ALA A 56 13.28 -3.71 32.49
CA ALA A 56 13.66 -4.39 33.73
C ALA A 56 14.99 -3.86 34.27
N ASN A 57 15.99 -3.71 33.41
CA ASN A 57 17.29 -3.15 33.78
C ASN A 57 17.21 -1.71 34.29
N ASP A 58 16.46 -0.84 33.57
CA ASP A 58 16.28 0.56 33.93
C ASP A 58 15.59 0.73 35.32
N LEU A 59 14.73 -0.21 35.67
CA LEU A 59 14.04 -0.24 36.94
C LEU A 59 14.82 -0.99 38.04
N GLY A 60 15.93 -1.66 37.70
CA GLY A 60 16.70 -2.49 38.62
C GLY A 60 15.92 -3.72 39.10
N VAL A 61 15.16 -4.37 38.19
CA VAL A 61 14.41 -5.61 38.45
C VAL A 61 15.18 -6.76 37.83
N ALA A 62 15.87 -7.55 38.63
CA ALA A 62 16.63 -8.72 38.19
C ALA A 62 15.87 -10.03 38.37
N ASP A 63 14.85 -10.06 39.22
CA ASP A 63 14.02 -11.22 39.55
C ASP A 63 12.63 -10.78 39.99
N HIS A 64 11.73 -11.72 40.17
CA HIS A 64 10.34 -11.44 40.62
C HIS A 64 10.05 -12.11 41.97
N ARG A 65 9.25 -11.41 42.80
CA ARG A 65 8.84 -11.86 44.13
C ARG A 65 7.63 -12.79 44.13
N TYR A 66 6.96 -12.90 43.01
CA TYR A 66 5.69 -13.60 42.92
C TYR A 66 5.90 -15.05 42.48
N ASN A 67 5.14 -15.98 43.07
CA ASN A 67 5.17 -17.36 42.62
C ASN A 67 4.57 -17.48 41.23
N SER A 68 5.33 -18.05 40.30
CA SER A 68 4.88 -18.34 38.95
C SER A 68 4.45 -19.78 38.81
N PRO A 69 3.23 -20.08 38.35
CA PRO A 69 2.85 -21.45 38.05
C PRO A 69 3.55 -22.00 36.79
N LYS A 70 3.95 -21.12 35.87
CA LYS A 70 4.58 -21.51 34.59
C LYS A 70 5.39 -20.34 34.01
N GLN A 71 6.71 -20.44 33.97
CA GLN A 71 7.56 -19.51 33.23
C GLN A 71 7.53 -19.81 31.71
N HIS A 72 7.18 -21.04 31.35
CA HIS A 72 6.97 -21.47 29.97
C HIS A 72 5.50 -21.87 29.79
N LYS A 73 4.84 -21.30 28.81
CA LYS A 73 3.44 -21.64 28.48
C LYS A 73 3.28 -23.06 27.95
N GLY A 74 4.39 -23.67 27.52
CA GLY A 74 4.40 -25.04 26.98
C GLY A 74 3.65 -25.17 25.67
N ILE A 75 3.45 -24.08 24.97
CA ILE A 75 2.82 -24.03 23.64
C ILE A 75 3.93 -24.22 22.61
N PRO A 76 3.85 -25.20 21.71
CA PRO A 76 4.85 -25.38 20.67
C PRO A 76 5.07 -24.11 19.84
N ARG A 77 6.33 -23.85 19.52
CA ARG A 77 6.67 -22.74 18.61
C ARG A 77 6.01 -22.96 17.24
N ASP A 78 5.23 -22.00 16.77
CA ASP A 78 4.64 -22.04 15.45
C ASP A 78 5.64 -21.53 14.39
N THR A 79 6.01 -22.44 13.49
CA THR A 79 6.93 -22.18 12.37
C THR A 79 6.27 -22.43 11.01
N SER A 80 4.95 -22.50 10.99
CA SER A 80 4.18 -22.82 9.79
C SER A 80 4.18 -21.69 8.75
N HIS A 81 4.40 -20.45 9.18
CA HIS A 81 4.36 -19.30 8.29
C HIS A 81 5.71 -19.10 7.57
N ASP A 82 5.70 -18.85 6.25
CA ASP A 82 6.90 -18.76 5.42
C ASP A 82 7.86 -17.63 5.84
N TYR A 83 7.34 -16.54 6.39
CA TYR A 83 8.09 -15.31 6.70
C TYR A 83 8.22 -15.01 8.18
N MET A 84 7.39 -15.58 9.02
CA MET A 84 7.32 -15.26 10.44
C MET A 84 7.27 -16.52 11.31
N ARG A 85 7.67 -16.38 12.56
CA ARG A 85 7.57 -17.42 13.59
C ARG A 85 6.84 -16.85 14.79
N MET A 86 6.16 -17.70 15.54
CA MET A 86 5.51 -17.33 16.79
C MET A 86 5.99 -18.22 17.93
N ASN A 87 6.62 -17.64 18.94
CA ASN A 87 7.03 -18.29 20.18
C ASN A 87 6.30 -17.62 21.34
N LEU A 88 5.23 -18.25 21.81
CA LEU A 88 4.38 -17.67 22.85
C LEU A 88 4.99 -17.70 24.25
N ASP A 89 6.06 -18.47 24.50
CA ASP A 89 6.82 -18.37 25.74
C ASP A 89 7.42 -16.96 25.94
N ASN A 90 7.86 -16.33 24.84
CA ASN A 90 8.38 -14.96 24.87
C ASN A 90 7.29 -13.88 24.90
N CYS A 91 6.01 -14.26 24.83
CA CYS A 91 4.91 -13.30 24.73
C CYS A 91 4.54 -12.72 26.11
N ILE A 92 4.57 -11.39 26.23
CA ILE A 92 4.16 -10.65 27.44
C ILE A 92 2.72 -10.12 27.38
N ASN A 93 1.89 -10.62 26.46
CA ASN A 93 0.50 -10.27 26.30
C ASN A 93 0.23 -8.75 26.14
N CYS A 94 1.18 -7.98 25.59
CA CYS A 94 1.07 -6.53 25.44
C CYS A 94 0.04 -6.08 24.40
N GLY A 95 -0.45 -6.97 23.53
CA GLY A 95 -1.45 -6.71 22.49
C GLY A 95 -0.99 -5.82 21.33
N ARG A 96 0.33 -5.45 21.23
CA ARG A 96 0.80 -4.60 20.14
C ARG A 96 0.60 -5.25 18.76
N CYS A 97 0.84 -6.57 18.65
CA CYS A 97 0.65 -7.32 17.41
C CYS A 97 -0.82 -7.36 16.98
N VAL A 98 -1.76 -7.50 17.93
CA VAL A 98 -3.20 -7.45 17.68
C VAL A 98 -3.55 -6.07 17.11
N ARG A 99 -3.18 -4.99 17.82
CA ARG A 99 -3.46 -3.64 17.33
C ARG A 99 -2.79 -3.33 15.98
N ALA A 100 -1.59 -3.83 15.74
CA ALA A 100 -0.93 -3.66 14.44
C ALA A 100 -1.69 -4.39 13.31
N CYS A 101 -2.22 -5.58 13.60
CA CYS A 101 -3.04 -6.33 12.66
C CYS A 101 -4.38 -5.64 12.40
N ASP A 102 -5.00 -5.08 13.42
CA ASP A 102 -6.33 -4.45 13.36
C ASP A 102 -6.27 -3.00 12.86
N GLU A 103 -5.49 -2.15 13.56
CA GLU A 103 -5.53 -0.70 13.38
C GLU A 103 -4.62 -0.20 12.26
N ILE A 104 -3.58 -0.98 11.86
CA ILE A 104 -2.65 -0.59 10.79
C ILE A 104 -3.01 -1.35 9.51
N GLN A 105 -3.03 -2.68 9.55
CA GLN A 105 -3.30 -3.51 8.37
C GLN A 105 -4.80 -3.69 8.09
N GLY A 106 -5.63 -3.81 9.14
CA GLY A 106 -7.06 -4.10 9.01
C GLY A 106 -7.35 -5.53 8.56
N SER A 107 -6.55 -6.50 8.98
CA SER A 107 -6.73 -7.91 8.62
C SER A 107 -7.37 -8.75 9.73
N PHE A 108 -7.30 -8.32 11.00
CA PHE A 108 -7.96 -8.96 12.17
C PHE A 108 -7.61 -10.43 12.39
N VAL A 109 -6.45 -10.86 11.92
CA VAL A 109 -5.99 -12.25 12.04
C VAL A 109 -5.59 -12.59 13.47
N LEU A 110 -4.94 -11.64 14.15
CA LEU A 110 -4.43 -11.83 15.51
C LEU A 110 -5.44 -11.33 16.54
N THR A 111 -5.67 -12.13 17.58
CA THR A 111 -6.54 -11.76 18.71
C THR A 111 -5.98 -12.30 20.02
N MET A 112 -6.53 -11.79 21.14
CA MET A 112 -6.26 -12.31 22.48
C MET A 112 -7.26 -13.42 22.81
N SER A 113 -6.77 -14.56 23.29
CA SER A 113 -7.57 -15.68 23.77
C SER A 113 -7.22 -16.03 25.22
N GLY A 114 -8.13 -16.67 25.92
CA GLY A 114 -7.93 -17.07 27.32
C GLY A 114 -8.01 -15.89 28.31
N ARG A 115 -7.63 -16.16 29.56
CA ARG A 115 -7.58 -15.16 30.63
C ARG A 115 -6.53 -15.56 31.69
N GLY A 116 -6.04 -14.56 32.43
CA GLY A 116 -4.98 -14.78 33.44
C GLY A 116 -3.72 -15.38 32.80
N PHE A 117 -3.12 -16.37 33.42
CA PHE A 117 -1.94 -17.04 32.92
C PHE A 117 -2.18 -17.90 31.64
N GLU A 118 -3.45 -18.16 31.30
CA GLU A 118 -3.81 -18.83 30.05
C GLU A 118 -4.04 -17.84 28.89
N SER A 119 -3.82 -16.54 29.13
CA SER A 119 -3.93 -15.53 28.09
C SER A 119 -2.82 -15.72 27.05
N ARG A 120 -3.22 -15.71 25.79
CA ARG A 120 -2.29 -15.84 24.67
C ARG A 120 -2.78 -15.17 23.40
N ILE A 121 -1.88 -14.90 22.50
CA ILE A 121 -2.22 -14.48 21.13
C ILE A 121 -2.60 -15.73 20.32
N THR A 122 -3.68 -15.60 19.55
CA THR A 122 -4.12 -16.63 18.60
C THR A 122 -4.33 -16.02 17.22
N THR A 123 -4.33 -16.88 16.22
CA THR A 123 -4.67 -16.55 14.83
C THR A 123 -6.05 -17.14 14.52
N ASP A 124 -6.77 -16.61 13.56
CA ASP A 124 -8.07 -17.06 13.04
C ASP A 124 -8.59 -18.37 13.63
N ASN A 125 -9.53 -18.34 14.55
CA ASN A 125 -10.10 -19.55 15.21
C ASN A 125 -9.04 -20.54 15.77
N ASP A 126 -7.88 -20.04 16.18
CA ASP A 126 -6.76 -20.83 16.72
C ASP A 126 -6.07 -21.75 15.70
N MET A 127 -6.06 -21.37 14.44
CA MET A 127 -5.33 -22.06 13.37
C MET A 127 -3.82 -21.81 13.50
N MET A 128 -3.01 -22.65 12.79
CA MET A 128 -1.58 -22.37 12.62
C MET A 128 -1.40 -21.05 11.87
N PHE A 129 -0.33 -20.31 12.16
CA PHE A 129 -0.11 -18.98 11.61
C PHE A 129 -0.03 -18.96 10.07
N GLY A 130 0.60 -19.99 9.49
CA GLY A 130 0.70 -20.16 8.04
C GLY A 130 -0.63 -20.51 7.34
N ASP A 131 -1.58 -21.09 8.06
CA ASP A 131 -2.90 -21.47 7.52
C ASP A 131 -3.94 -20.37 7.70
N SER A 132 -3.60 -19.30 8.41
CA SER A 132 -4.49 -18.17 8.68
C SER A 132 -4.68 -17.27 7.47
N SER A 133 -5.65 -16.35 7.56
CA SER A 133 -5.89 -15.31 6.55
C SER A 133 -4.82 -14.19 6.53
N CYS A 134 -3.64 -14.43 7.10
CA CYS A 134 -2.55 -13.48 7.19
C CYS A 134 -2.06 -13.02 5.81
N VAL A 135 -1.95 -11.70 5.64
CA VAL A 135 -1.41 -11.09 4.39
C VAL A 135 0.10 -10.88 4.43
N SER A 136 0.80 -11.43 5.42
CA SER A 136 2.27 -11.41 5.55
C SER A 136 2.89 -10.01 5.54
N CYS A 137 2.21 -9.00 6.08
CA CYS A 137 2.72 -7.63 6.10
C CYS A 137 3.88 -7.41 7.12
N GLY A 138 4.03 -8.31 8.10
CA GLY A 138 5.08 -8.27 9.13
C GLY A 138 4.95 -7.17 10.17
N ALA A 139 3.83 -6.41 10.22
CA ALA A 139 3.61 -5.34 11.19
C ALA A 139 3.63 -5.86 12.64
N CYS A 140 3.13 -7.06 12.87
CA CYS A 140 3.14 -7.73 14.17
C CYS A 140 4.57 -8.07 14.64
N ALA A 141 5.41 -8.62 13.78
CA ALA A 141 6.82 -8.92 14.10
C ALA A 141 7.60 -7.63 14.34
N HIS A 142 7.42 -6.61 13.51
CA HIS A 142 8.10 -5.32 13.63
C HIS A 142 7.80 -4.60 14.96
N THR A 143 6.58 -4.74 15.49
CA THR A 143 6.15 -4.07 16.72
C THR A 143 6.34 -4.92 17.98
N CYS A 144 6.67 -6.22 17.86
CA CYS A 144 6.79 -7.11 19.01
C CYS A 144 7.99 -6.71 19.90
N PRO A 145 7.77 -6.42 21.21
CA PRO A 145 8.83 -5.91 22.09
C PRO A 145 9.80 -7.00 22.56
N THR A 146 9.39 -8.26 22.52
CA THR A 146 10.15 -9.43 23.03
C THR A 146 10.43 -10.47 21.95
N ASP A 147 10.16 -10.14 20.68
CA ASP A 147 10.32 -11.02 19.52
C ASP A 147 9.54 -12.35 19.61
N ALA A 148 8.44 -12.35 20.40
CA ALA A 148 7.51 -13.47 20.45
C ALA A 148 6.90 -13.77 19.05
N ILE A 149 6.74 -12.74 18.22
CA ILE A 149 6.56 -12.87 16.78
C ILE A 149 7.79 -12.26 16.13
N SER A 150 8.49 -13.04 15.33
CA SER A 150 9.78 -12.68 14.72
C SER A 150 9.83 -13.05 13.24
N ASP A 151 10.73 -12.39 12.51
CA ASP A 151 11.01 -12.73 11.11
C ASP A 151 11.85 -14.01 11.01
N VAL A 152 11.61 -14.83 9.98
CA VAL A 152 12.36 -16.04 9.69
C VAL A 152 13.78 -15.73 9.23
N PHE A 153 13.98 -14.62 8.52
CA PHE A 153 15.21 -14.30 7.81
C PHE A 153 16.32 -13.77 8.72
N GLN A 154 15.98 -13.03 9.77
CA GLN A 154 16.99 -12.46 10.66
C GLN A 154 16.42 -12.17 12.05
N SER A 155 17.20 -12.53 13.09
CA SER A 155 16.97 -12.06 14.46
C SER A 155 17.23 -10.55 14.56
N LYS A 156 16.46 -9.85 15.39
CA LYS A 156 16.66 -8.42 15.71
C LYS A 156 18.04 -8.13 16.31
N SER A 157 18.66 -9.13 16.96
CA SER A 157 19.98 -9.01 17.59
C SER A 157 21.13 -9.37 16.65
N ALA A 158 20.88 -9.77 15.40
CA ALA A 158 21.94 -10.11 14.47
C ALA A 158 22.78 -8.86 14.14
N ALA A 159 24.10 -8.99 14.27
CA ALA A 159 25.04 -7.93 13.91
C ALA A 159 24.94 -7.62 12.41
N VAL A 160 24.86 -6.34 12.08
CA VAL A 160 24.84 -5.83 10.69
C VAL A 160 25.97 -4.81 10.52
N ASP A 161 26.51 -4.72 9.31
CA ASP A 161 27.62 -3.80 9.02
C ASP A 161 27.12 -2.36 8.92
N LYS A 162 25.97 -2.18 8.29
CA LYS A 162 25.32 -0.86 8.11
C LYS A 162 23.83 -0.99 7.85
N LYS A 163 23.11 0.09 8.11
CA LYS A 163 21.71 0.27 7.71
C LYS A 163 21.61 1.37 6.68
N VAL A 164 20.83 1.14 5.62
CA VAL A 164 20.67 2.08 4.51
C VAL A 164 19.21 2.35 4.27
N ARG A 165 18.82 3.62 4.34
CA ARG A 165 17.46 4.05 3.96
C ARG A 165 17.31 4.02 2.44
N THR A 166 16.19 3.48 1.98
CA THR A 166 15.85 3.36 0.58
C THR A 166 14.34 3.44 0.37
N THR A 167 13.92 3.46 -0.88
CA THR A 167 12.51 3.44 -1.28
C THR A 167 12.17 2.10 -1.89
N CYS A 168 11.01 1.56 -1.54
CA CYS A 168 10.49 0.33 -2.12
C CYS A 168 10.22 0.51 -3.62
N SER A 169 10.76 -0.41 -4.44
CA SER A 169 10.63 -0.36 -5.90
C SER A 169 9.43 -1.15 -6.47
N TYR A 170 8.62 -1.80 -5.62
CA TYR A 170 7.59 -2.71 -6.10
C TYR A 170 6.33 -2.03 -6.63
N CYS A 171 5.87 -0.96 -6.01
CA CYS A 171 4.68 -0.24 -6.48
C CYS A 171 4.79 1.27 -6.24
N GLY A 172 3.83 2.02 -6.79
CA GLY A 172 3.80 3.47 -6.74
C GLY A 172 3.64 4.08 -5.34
N VAL A 173 3.33 3.31 -4.29
CA VAL A 173 3.27 3.86 -2.91
C VAL A 173 4.62 4.43 -2.47
N GLY A 174 5.74 3.86 -2.94
CA GLY A 174 7.07 4.38 -2.62
C GLY A 174 7.42 4.29 -1.13
N CYS A 175 7.02 3.21 -0.45
CA CYS A 175 7.27 3.03 0.98
C CYS A 175 8.74 3.23 1.33
N ASN A 176 9.00 3.95 2.41
CA ASN A 176 10.35 4.10 2.97
C ASN A 176 10.74 2.81 3.68
N LEU A 177 11.91 2.30 3.34
CA LEU A 177 12.49 1.09 3.88
C LEU A 177 13.86 1.40 4.48
N GLU A 178 14.31 0.54 5.40
CA GLU A 178 15.66 0.53 5.92
C GLU A 178 16.24 -0.87 5.72
N ALA A 179 17.23 -0.98 4.82
CA ALA A 179 17.89 -2.23 4.52
C ALA A 179 19.05 -2.46 5.49
N SER A 180 19.07 -3.60 6.15
CA SER A 180 20.17 -4.10 6.94
C SER A 180 21.15 -4.84 6.05
N ILE A 181 22.41 -4.40 6.03
CA ILE A 181 23.47 -4.93 5.17
C ILE A 181 24.49 -5.69 6.03
N LYS A 182 24.82 -6.88 5.59
CA LYS A 182 25.91 -7.69 6.13
C LYS A 182 26.66 -8.37 4.99
N ASP A 183 28.00 -8.30 4.99
CA ASP A 183 28.85 -8.88 3.94
C ASP A 183 28.37 -8.44 2.52
N ASP A 184 28.09 -7.14 2.35
CA ASP A 184 27.52 -6.52 1.14
C ASP A 184 26.18 -7.10 0.65
N LYS A 185 25.49 -7.88 1.47
CA LYS A 185 24.17 -8.44 1.15
C LYS A 185 23.06 -7.81 2.01
N VAL A 186 21.89 -7.63 1.42
CA VAL A 186 20.69 -7.28 2.18
C VAL A 186 20.21 -8.52 2.92
N VAL A 187 20.21 -8.46 4.24
CA VAL A 187 19.82 -9.59 5.10
C VAL A 187 18.46 -9.40 5.74
N ALA A 188 18.00 -8.16 5.89
CA ALA A 188 16.66 -7.84 6.36
C ALA A 188 16.21 -6.48 5.86
N ILE A 189 14.90 -6.29 5.82
CA ILE A 189 14.26 -5.00 5.57
C ILE A 189 13.43 -4.61 6.79
N ASP A 190 13.69 -3.43 7.29
CA ASP A 190 12.91 -2.78 8.32
C ASP A 190 12.16 -1.56 7.77
N THR A 191 11.24 -1.01 8.55
CA THR A 191 10.44 0.14 8.13
C THR A 191 10.46 1.22 9.22
N PRO A 192 11.16 2.33 8.98
CA PRO A 192 11.23 3.41 9.95
C PRO A 192 9.83 3.96 10.28
N LYS A 193 9.52 4.10 11.58
CA LYS A 193 8.19 4.58 12.05
C LYS A 193 7.96 6.05 11.72
N GLN A 194 9.02 6.86 11.67
CA GLN A 194 8.96 8.30 11.42
C GLN A 194 9.18 8.58 9.93
N THR A 195 8.22 8.22 9.11
CA THR A 195 8.22 8.47 7.66
C THR A 195 6.85 8.95 7.20
N GLU A 196 6.85 9.86 6.22
CA GLU A 196 5.62 10.49 5.72
C GLU A 196 4.73 9.50 4.95
N VAL A 197 5.34 8.61 4.14
CA VAL A 197 4.60 7.75 3.22
C VAL A 197 3.89 6.60 3.94
N ASN A 198 4.61 5.86 4.76
CA ASN A 198 4.13 4.58 5.29
C ASN A 198 4.20 4.42 6.81
N ALA A 199 4.75 5.39 7.54
CA ALA A 199 4.76 5.45 9.02
C ALA A 199 5.08 4.11 9.71
N GLY A 200 6.08 3.39 9.19
CA GLY A 200 6.50 2.08 9.71
C GLY A 200 5.70 0.89 9.19
N HIS A 201 4.69 1.10 8.34
CA HIS A 201 3.96 0.01 7.70
C HIS A 201 4.53 -0.34 6.33
N THR A 202 4.44 -1.61 5.93
CA THR A 202 4.74 -2.09 4.57
C THR A 202 3.97 -3.38 4.28
N CYS A 203 4.00 -3.83 3.04
CA CYS A 203 3.39 -5.10 2.64
C CYS A 203 4.43 -6.22 2.55
N ILE A 204 3.97 -7.44 2.28
CA ILE A 204 4.80 -8.62 2.06
C ILE A 204 5.96 -8.36 1.08
N LYS A 205 5.70 -7.66 -0.05
CA LYS A 205 6.73 -7.40 -1.06
C LYS A 205 7.83 -6.51 -0.53
N GLY A 206 7.47 -5.38 0.11
CA GLY A 206 8.44 -4.43 0.63
C GLY A 206 9.30 -5.03 1.74
N ARG A 207 8.72 -5.90 2.60
CA ARG A 207 9.43 -6.48 3.73
C ARG A 207 10.23 -7.73 3.37
N TYR A 208 9.68 -8.65 2.61
CA TYR A 208 10.23 -10.00 2.46
C TYR A 208 10.75 -10.33 1.07
N ALA A 209 10.36 -9.60 0.03
CA ALA A 209 10.74 -9.94 -1.33
C ALA A 209 12.06 -9.30 -1.78
N PHE A 210 13.02 -9.10 -0.88
CA PHE A 210 14.31 -8.49 -1.20
C PHE A 210 15.34 -9.49 -1.76
N SER A 211 15.16 -10.80 -1.55
CA SER A 211 16.14 -11.82 -1.94
C SER A 211 16.28 -12.01 -3.48
N PHE A 212 15.38 -11.43 -4.27
CA PHE A 212 15.41 -11.60 -5.72
C PHE A 212 16.70 -11.08 -6.38
N TYR A 213 17.34 -10.06 -5.81
CA TYR A 213 18.54 -9.45 -6.40
C TYR A 213 19.78 -10.34 -6.32
N ASP A 214 19.86 -11.27 -5.35
CA ASP A 214 20.98 -12.22 -5.16
C ASP A 214 20.49 -13.70 -5.18
N HIS A 215 19.35 -13.97 -5.81
CA HIS A 215 18.82 -15.32 -5.92
C HIS A 215 19.77 -16.19 -6.77
N PRO A 216 19.99 -17.48 -6.40
CA PRO A 216 20.86 -18.38 -7.17
C PRO A 216 20.48 -18.50 -8.66
N ASP A 217 19.19 -18.47 -8.98
CA ASP A 217 18.67 -18.58 -10.34
C ASP A 217 18.77 -17.26 -11.14
N ARG A 218 19.25 -16.18 -10.52
CA ARG A 218 19.41 -14.91 -11.23
C ARG A 218 20.49 -15.02 -12.28
N LEU A 219 20.16 -14.63 -13.53
CA LEU A 219 21.13 -14.55 -14.62
C LEU A 219 22.23 -13.53 -14.29
N LYS A 220 23.50 -13.94 -14.34
CA LYS A 220 24.67 -13.11 -14.07
C LYS A 220 25.46 -12.77 -15.33
N THR A 221 25.25 -13.54 -16.40
CA THR A 221 25.90 -13.40 -17.70
C THR A 221 24.83 -13.37 -18.79
N PRO A 222 25.09 -12.75 -19.96
CA PRO A 222 24.25 -12.89 -21.13
C PRO A 222 24.11 -14.34 -21.57
N LEU A 223 22.97 -14.69 -22.15
CA LEU A 223 22.74 -16.00 -22.74
C LEU A 223 22.45 -15.85 -24.23
N ILE A 224 23.16 -16.61 -25.05
CA ILE A 224 22.92 -16.67 -26.49
C ILE A 224 22.39 -18.06 -26.84
N LYS A 225 21.31 -18.11 -27.63
CA LYS A 225 20.75 -19.37 -28.09
C LYS A 225 21.54 -19.90 -29.28
N ARG A 226 22.26 -21.02 -29.07
CA ARG A 226 23.03 -21.72 -30.12
C ARG A 226 22.49 -23.14 -30.24
N ASN A 227 22.21 -23.59 -31.43
CA ASN A 227 21.68 -24.95 -31.71
C ASN A 227 20.47 -25.33 -30.84
N GLY A 228 19.58 -24.35 -30.55
CA GLY A 228 18.37 -24.56 -29.80
C GLY A 228 18.55 -24.50 -28.24
N LYS A 229 19.78 -24.40 -27.71
CA LYS A 229 20.11 -24.29 -26.30
C LYS A 229 20.68 -22.94 -25.97
N PHE A 230 20.33 -22.42 -24.74
CA PHE A 230 20.96 -21.22 -24.23
C PHE A 230 22.32 -21.55 -23.63
N GLU A 231 23.33 -20.78 -24.03
CA GLU A 231 24.72 -20.89 -23.58
C GLU A 231 25.17 -19.55 -23.02
N GLU A 232 25.98 -19.57 -21.98
CA GLU A 232 26.57 -18.34 -21.42
C GLU A 232 27.50 -17.68 -22.45
N ALA A 233 27.48 -16.36 -22.49
CA ALA A 233 28.28 -15.53 -23.35
C ALA A 233 28.84 -14.33 -22.59
N SER A 234 29.94 -13.76 -23.12
CA SER A 234 30.42 -12.47 -22.63
C SER A 234 29.50 -11.34 -23.12
N TRP A 235 29.57 -10.17 -22.46
CA TRP A 235 28.85 -8.97 -22.92
C TRP A 235 29.31 -8.56 -24.34
N ASP A 236 30.59 -8.67 -24.66
CA ASP A 236 31.11 -8.32 -26.01
C ASP A 236 30.52 -9.24 -27.06
N GLU A 237 30.50 -10.57 -26.83
CA GLU A 237 29.85 -11.52 -27.74
C GLU A 237 28.34 -11.21 -27.90
N ALA A 238 27.65 -10.85 -26.83
CA ALA A 238 26.24 -10.51 -26.89
C ALA A 238 26.01 -9.23 -27.72
N TYR A 239 26.83 -8.19 -27.51
CA TYR A 239 26.74 -6.95 -28.27
C TYR A 239 27.09 -7.17 -29.75
N ASP A 240 28.10 -7.94 -30.07
CA ASP A 240 28.44 -8.25 -31.45
C ASP A 240 27.34 -9.05 -32.17
N PHE A 241 26.73 -9.99 -31.45
CA PHE A 241 25.59 -10.74 -31.98
C PHE A 241 24.40 -9.81 -32.26
N ILE A 242 24.01 -8.96 -31.28
CA ILE A 242 22.91 -8.00 -31.45
C ILE A 242 23.19 -7.05 -32.60
N LYS A 243 24.38 -6.45 -32.66
CA LYS A 243 24.79 -5.51 -33.71
C LYS A 243 24.74 -6.15 -35.10
N LYS A 244 25.23 -7.38 -35.21
CA LYS A 244 25.21 -8.11 -36.48
C LYS A 244 23.79 -8.34 -37.00
N GLU A 245 22.89 -8.80 -36.09
CA GLU A 245 21.50 -9.07 -36.47
C GLU A 245 20.72 -7.78 -36.75
N MET A 246 20.91 -6.73 -35.95
CA MET A 246 20.28 -5.44 -36.21
C MET A 246 20.72 -4.85 -37.53
N ASN A 247 22.03 -4.88 -37.87
CA ASN A 247 22.54 -4.42 -39.17
C ASN A 247 21.96 -5.22 -40.34
N ARG A 248 21.83 -6.55 -40.18
CA ARG A 248 21.22 -7.40 -41.21
C ARG A 248 19.78 -7.02 -41.47
N ILE A 249 18.98 -6.90 -40.39
CA ILE A 249 17.54 -6.56 -40.48
C ILE A 249 17.36 -5.15 -41.06
N THR A 250 18.16 -4.17 -40.64
CA THR A 250 18.09 -2.79 -41.16
C THR A 250 18.44 -2.76 -42.68
N LYS A 251 19.42 -3.55 -43.10
CA LYS A 251 19.79 -3.62 -44.50
C LYS A 251 18.66 -4.22 -45.35
N ASP A 252 18.01 -5.25 -44.85
CA ASP A 252 17.00 -6.00 -45.60
C ASP A 252 15.62 -5.32 -45.58
N ASN A 253 15.26 -4.62 -44.48
CA ASN A 253 13.90 -4.14 -44.25
C ASN A 253 13.81 -2.64 -43.84
N GLY A 254 14.94 -1.96 -43.70
CA GLY A 254 15.00 -0.57 -43.22
C GLY A 254 14.93 -0.43 -41.69
N PRO A 255 15.17 0.78 -41.15
CA PRO A 255 15.20 1.05 -39.71
C PRO A 255 13.83 0.91 -39.05
N ASP A 256 12.74 1.15 -39.77
CA ASP A 256 11.38 1.06 -39.25
C ASP A 256 10.89 -0.39 -39.03
N ALA A 257 11.74 -1.39 -39.39
CA ALA A 257 11.52 -2.77 -38.95
C ALA A 257 11.73 -2.97 -37.44
N PHE A 258 12.28 -1.97 -36.74
CA PHE A 258 12.49 -1.99 -35.31
C PHE A 258 11.48 -1.11 -34.57
N ALA A 259 11.11 -1.56 -33.38
CA ALA A 259 10.44 -0.74 -32.38
C ALA A 259 11.09 -0.96 -31.02
N GLY A 260 11.20 0.10 -30.24
CA GLY A 260 11.69 0.07 -28.87
C GLY A 260 10.57 0.27 -27.86
N ILE A 261 10.47 -0.60 -26.86
CA ILE A 261 9.52 -0.45 -25.75
C ILE A 261 10.29 -0.38 -24.44
N SER A 262 10.23 0.77 -23.77
CA SER A 262 10.82 0.99 -22.47
C SER A 262 9.80 0.79 -21.34
N SER A 263 10.18 1.08 -20.11
CA SER A 263 9.35 0.83 -18.92
C SER A 263 9.39 1.99 -17.93
N ALA A 264 8.27 2.27 -17.28
CA ALA A 264 8.21 3.17 -16.12
C ALA A 264 8.97 2.63 -14.90
N ARG A 265 9.43 1.37 -14.91
CA ARG A 265 10.27 0.78 -13.86
C ARG A 265 11.77 0.95 -14.10
N CYS A 266 12.15 1.55 -15.22
CA CYS A 266 13.53 1.95 -15.51
C CYS A 266 13.81 3.35 -14.93
N THR A 267 15.09 3.65 -14.69
CA THR A 267 15.50 5.00 -14.31
C THR A 267 15.30 5.99 -15.46
N ASN A 268 15.33 7.28 -15.16
CA ASN A 268 15.24 8.31 -16.21
C ASN A 268 16.42 8.23 -17.18
N GLU A 269 17.61 7.92 -16.67
CA GLU A 269 18.83 7.73 -17.44
C GLU A 269 18.72 6.55 -18.41
N GLU A 270 18.22 5.42 -17.95
CA GLU A 270 17.96 4.24 -18.79
C GLU A 270 16.96 4.55 -19.91
N ASN A 271 15.86 5.20 -19.58
CA ASN A 271 14.85 5.63 -20.57
C ASN A 271 15.43 6.59 -21.61
N TYR A 272 16.26 7.56 -21.15
CA TYR A 272 16.92 8.51 -22.05
C TYR A 272 17.90 7.82 -23.00
N VAL A 273 18.78 6.97 -22.46
CA VAL A 273 19.79 6.25 -23.27
C VAL A 273 19.11 5.30 -24.25
N PHE A 274 18.08 4.58 -23.82
CA PHE A 274 17.30 3.69 -24.68
C PHE A 274 16.64 4.46 -25.84
N GLN A 275 15.95 5.56 -25.55
CA GLN A 275 15.34 6.41 -26.58
C GLN A 275 16.41 6.96 -27.56
N LYS A 276 17.55 7.42 -27.03
CA LYS A 276 18.67 7.91 -27.84
C LYS A 276 19.21 6.81 -28.75
N MET A 277 19.37 5.58 -28.26
CA MET A 277 19.81 4.44 -29.05
C MET A 277 18.84 4.16 -30.19
N ILE A 278 17.54 4.08 -29.93
CA ILE A 278 16.54 3.80 -30.98
C ILE A 278 16.52 4.91 -32.03
N ARG A 279 16.59 6.17 -31.66
CA ARG A 279 16.50 7.30 -32.61
C ARG A 279 17.80 7.55 -33.33
N ALA A 280 18.94 7.56 -32.62
CA ALA A 280 20.22 7.95 -33.21
C ALA A 280 20.99 6.79 -33.82
N ALA A 281 20.98 5.58 -33.22
CA ALA A 281 21.74 4.44 -33.69
C ALA A 281 20.92 3.53 -34.63
N VAL A 282 19.66 3.27 -34.30
CA VAL A 282 18.76 2.46 -35.15
C VAL A 282 18.16 3.30 -36.27
N GLY A 283 17.85 4.55 -36.04
CA GLY A 283 17.33 5.50 -37.03
C GLY A 283 15.80 5.48 -37.19
N THR A 284 15.06 5.08 -36.16
CA THR A 284 13.59 5.10 -36.18
C THR A 284 13.02 5.88 -34.99
N ASN A 285 11.83 6.44 -35.18
CA ASN A 285 11.02 7.06 -34.08
C ASN A 285 10.04 6.07 -33.43
N SER A 286 10.03 4.81 -33.81
CA SER A 286 9.17 3.77 -33.26
C SER A 286 9.63 3.38 -31.84
N VAL A 287 9.50 4.32 -30.89
CA VAL A 287 9.88 4.12 -29.48
C VAL A 287 8.76 4.62 -28.56
N ASP A 288 8.38 3.79 -27.61
CA ASP A 288 7.35 4.08 -26.64
C ASP A 288 7.63 3.37 -25.29
N CYS A 289 6.72 3.45 -24.33
CA CYS A 289 6.86 2.77 -23.05
C CYS A 289 5.51 2.22 -22.58
N CYS A 290 5.54 1.41 -21.51
CA CYS A 290 4.35 0.81 -20.91
C CYS A 290 3.29 1.84 -20.49
N ALA A 291 3.68 3.09 -20.19
CA ALA A 291 2.76 4.13 -19.77
C ALA A 291 1.73 4.50 -20.86
N ARG A 292 2.00 4.21 -22.14
CA ARG A 292 1.09 4.52 -23.27
C ARG A 292 -0.33 4.01 -23.04
N ILE A 293 -0.47 2.77 -22.59
CA ILE A 293 -1.77 2.13 -22.32
C ILE A 293 -2.10 2.11 -20.82
N CYS A 294 -1.08 2.20 -19.96
CA CYS A 294 -1.23 2.08 -18.52
C CYS A 294 -1.91 3.33 -17.94
N HIS A 295 -1.20 4.47 -17.89
CA HIS A 295 -1.69 5.70 -17.27
C HIS A 295 -1.48 6.98 -18.10
N SER A 296 -1.00 6.91 -19.34
CA SER A 296 -1.11 8.04 -20.27
C SER A 296 -2.56 8.48 -20.47
N PRO A 297 -3.57 7.57 -20.48
CA PRO A 297 -4.96 7.97 -20.47
C PRO A 297 -5.36 8.81 -19.25
N THR A 298 -4.82 8.50 -18.04
CA THR A 298 -5.01 9.33 -16.85
C THR A 298 -4.39 10.71 -17.03
N ALA A 299 -3.11 10.77 -17.40
CA ALA A 299 -2.39 12.04 -17.56
C ALA A 299 -3.07 12.92 -18.61
N TRP A 300 -3.46 12.34 -19.74
CA TRP A 300 -4.14 13.07 -20.80
C TRP A 300 -5.55 13.54 -20.39
N GLY A 301 -6.35 12.65 -19.79
CA GLY A 301 -7.72 12.98 -19.36
C GLY A 301 -7.73 14.08 -18.30
N MET A 302 -6.85 13.99 -17.29
CA MET A 302 -6.72 15.02 -16.26
C MET A 302 -6.14 16.34 -16.82
N GLN A 303 -5.19 16.26 -17.78
CA GLN A 303 -4.67 17.44 -18.47
C GLN A 303 -5.77 18.20 -19.24
N GLN A 304 -6.72 17.48 -19.88
CA GLN A 304 -7.83 18.09 -20.59
C GLN A 304 -8.85 18.74 -19.66
N THR A 305 -9.01 18.23 -18.44
CA THR A 305 -10.02 18.69 -17.48
C THR A 305 -9.46 19.65 -16.44
N PHE A 306 -8.36 19.27 -15.76
CA PHE A 306 -7.74 20.06 -14.68
C PHE A 306 -6.57 20.94 -15.14
N GLY A 307 -6.10 20.77 -16.39
CA GLY A 307 -4.91 21.45 -16.89
C GLY A 307 -3.59 20.80 -16.40
N THR A 308 -3.65 19.69 -15.66
CA THR A 308 -2.49 18.95 -15.17
C THR A 308 -2.79 17.46 -15.05
N GLY A 309 -1.82 16.62 -15.37
CA GLY A 309 -1.93 15.17 -15.22
C GLY A 309 -1.47 14.63 -13.87
N ALA A 310 -1.19 15.51 -12.90
CA ALA A 310 -0.73 15.12 -11.56
C ALA A 310 -1.90 14.83 -10.62
N ALA A 311 -1.64 14.08 -9.53
CA ALA A 311 -2.59 13.92 -8.44
C ALA A 311 -3.05 15.28 -7.90
N THR A 312 -4.34 15.41 -7.62
CA THR A 312 -4.88 16.67 -7.09
C THR A 312 -4.63 16.86 -5.60
N ASN A 313 -4.42 15.75 -4.89
CA ASN A 313 -4.27 15.70 -3.43
C ASN A 313 -3.21 14.67 -3.01
N SER A 314 -2.77 14.73 -1.75
CA SER A 314 -1.85 13.75 -1.18
C SER A 314 -2.58 12.51 -0.63
N THR A 315 -1.84 11.43 -0.39
CA THR A 315 -2.37 10.23 0.27
C THR A 315 -2.71 10.44 1.74
N GLU A 316 -2.24 11.52 2.38
CA GLU A 316 -2.65 11.89 3.73
C GLU A 316 -4.08 12.41 3.79
N ASP A 317 -4.61 12.92 2.68
CA ASP A 317 -5.98 13.39 2.60
C ASP A 317 -7.02 12.25 2.80
N ILE A 318 -6.60 10.98 2.65
CA ILE A 318 -7.40 9.80 3.01
C ILE A 318 -7.98 9.90 4.43
N TYR A 319 -7.21 10.44 5.38
CA TYR A 319 -7.67 10.57 6.77
C TYR A 319 -8.75 11.65 6.96
N HIS A 320 -8.95 12.52 6.00
CA HIS A 320 -9.90 13.65 6.02
C HIS A 320 -11.10 13.44 5.09
N ALA A 321 -11.10 12.38 4.30
CA ALA A 321 -12.23 12.03 3.45
C ALA A 321 -13.40 11.47 4.27
N ASP A 322 -14.62 11.69 3.79
CA ASP A 322 -15.86 11.14 4.36
C ASP A 322 -16.43 10.02 3.50
N LEU A 323 -16.08 10.03 2.20
CA LEU A 323 -16.47 9.02 1.24
C LEU A 323 -15.33 8.74 0.27
N PHE A 324 -15.14 7.46 -0.05
CA PHE A 324 -14.22 7.00 -1.09
C PHE A 324 -14.99 6.43 -2.27
N LEU A 325 -14.58 6.82 -3.48
CA LEU A 325 -15.03 6.23 -4.74
C LEU A 325 -13.84 5.51 -5.39
N VAL A 326 -13.90 4.19 -5.47
CA VAL A 326 -12.84 3.34 -6.06
C VAL A 326 -13.34 2.75 -7.36
N ILE A 327 -12.66 3.05 -8.48
CA ILE A 327 -13.12 2.69 -9.84
C ILE A 327 -12.04 1.88 -10.56
N GLY A 328 -12.38 0.64 -10.93
CA GLY A 328 -11.47 -0.23 -11.69
C GLY A 328 -10.10 -0.37 -11.06
N ALA A 329 -10.07 -0.47 -9.73
CA ALA A 329 -8.85 -0.50 -8.91
C ALA A 329 -8.99 -1.47 -7.74
N ASN A 330 -7.90 -2.16 -7.44
CA ASN A 330 -7.81 -3.03 -6.26
C ASN A 330 -6.60 -2.63 -5.39
N PRO A 331 -6.69 -1.51 -4.65
CA PRO A 331 -5.56 -0.99 -3.91
C PRO A 331 -5.08 -1.91 -2.78
N THR A 332 -5.93 -2.77 -2.19
CA THR A 332 -5.50 -3.73 -1.17
C THR A 332 -4.49 -4.74 -1.71
N ASN A 333 -4.54 -5.07 -3.00
CA ASN A 333 -3.58 -5.97 -3.66
C ASN A 333 -2.45 -5.23 -4.39
N ALA A 334 -2.79 -4.17 -5.14
CA ALA A 334 -1.82 -3.47 -5.99
C ALA A 334 -1.01 -2.42 -5.22
N HIS A 335 -1.60 -1.77 -4.21
CA HIS A 335 -1.01 -0.71 -3.38
C HIS A 335 -1.36 -0.92 -1.91
N PRO A 336 -0.90 -2.03 -1.28
CA PRO A 336 -1.47 -2.54 -0.02
C PRO A 336 -1.48 -1.53 1.13
N VAL A 337 -0.44 -0.69 1.24
CA VAL A 337 -0.38 0.33 2.30
C VAL A 337 -1.46 1.41 2.11
N THR A 338 -1.69 1.87 0.88
CA THR A 338 -2.79 2.80 0.59
C THR A 338 -4.14 2.12 0.75
N GLY A 339 -4.27 0.87 0.29
CA GLY A 339 -5.47 0.07 0.49
C GLY A 339 -5.81 -0.13 1.96
N ALA A 340 -4.82 -0.37 2.82
CA ALA A 340 -4.99 -0.46 4.27
C ALA A 340 -5.47 0.87 4.87
N LYS A 341 -4.92 2.02 4.44
CA LYS A 341 -5.37 3.34 4.89
C LYS A 341 -6.86 3.57 4.55
N ILE A 342 -7.28 3.30 3.32
CA ILE A 342 -8.69 3.41 2.90
C ILE A 342 -9.55 2.48 3.74
N LYS A 343 -9.19 1.20 3.85
CA LYS A 343 -9.90 0.18 4.61
C LYS A 343 -10.11 0.61 6.06
N GLN A 344 -9.06 1.15 6.71
CA GLN A 344 -9.13 1.67 8.07
C GLN A 344 -10.14 2.80 8.23
N GLN A 345 -10.23 3.71 7.26
CA GLN A 345 -11.20 4.80 7.33
C GLN A 345 -12.64 4.29 7.13
N VAL A 346 -12.85 3.33 6.22
CA VAL A 346 -14.15 2.67 6.02
C VAL A 346 -14.61 1.97 7.30
N MET A 347 -13.71 1.26 7.99
CA MET A 347 -14.01 0.61 9.25
C MET A 347 -14.33 1.57 10.41
N LYS A 348 -13.85 2.82 10.31
CA LYS A 348 -14.22 3.92 11.22
C LYS A 348 -15.54 4.59 10.83
N GLY A 349 -16.29 4.04 9.88
CA GLY A 349 -17.61 4.51 9.46
C GLY A 349 -17.63 5.48 8.29
N LYS A 350 -16.49 5.65 7.57
CA LYS A 350 -16.49 6.40 6.31
C LYS A 350 -17.12 5.56 5.21
N LYS A 351 -17.81 6.22 4.27
CA LYS A 351 -18.53 5.53 3.18
C LYS A 351 -17.61 5.09 2.06
N LEU A 352 -18.00 4.01 1.39
CA LEU A 352 -17.26 3.45 0.27
C LEU A 352 -18.18 3.07 -0.89
N ILE A 353 -17.86 3.58 -2.08
CA ILE A 353 -18.46 3.18 -3.35
C ILE A 353 -17.37 2.46 -4.16
N VAL A 354 -17.68 1.28 -4.68
CA VAL A 354 -16.76 0.53 -5.56
C VAL A 354 -17.43 0.25 -6.90
N LEU A 355 -16.81 0.69 -7.97
CA LEU A 355 -17.16 0.38 -9.36
C LEU A 355 -16.16 -0.63 -9.91
N ASP A 356 -16.47 -1.91 -9.81
CA ASP A 356 -15.59 -2.98 -10.27
C ASP A 356 -16.41 -4.25 -10.60
N PRO A 357 -16.14 -4.95 -11.71
CA PRO A 357 -16.81 -6.21 -12.02
C PRO A 357 -16.49 -7.32 -11.02
N VAL A 358 -15.32 -7.24 -10.35
CA VAL A 358 -14.85 -8.21 -9.36
C VAL A 358 -15.20 -7.77 -7.95
N THR A 359 -15.61 -8.71 -7.10
CA THR A 359 -15.79 -8.46 -5.67
C THR A 359 -14.42 -8.45 -4.98
N THR A 360 -13.75 -7.30 -5.01
CA THR A 360 -12.47 -7.07 -4.34
C THR A 360 -12.64 -7.05 -2.82
N GLU A 361 -11.54 -7.01 -2.06
CA GLU A 361 -11.59 -6.88 -0.61
C GLU A 361 -12.35 -5.60 -0.18
N LEU A 362 -12.07 -4.46 -0.81
CA LEU A 362 -12.81 -3.22 -0.56
C LEU A 362 -14.28 -3.33 -0.97
N ALA A 363 -14.59 -4.02 -2.06
CA ALA A 363 -15.98 -4.21 -2.50
C ALA A 363 -16.82 -5.00 -1.49
N LYS A 364 -16.21 -5.88 -0.68
CA LYS A 364 -16.90 -6.57 0.40
C LYS A 364 -17.29 -5.66 1.57
N LEU A 365 -16.61 -4.53 1.70
CA LEU A 365 -16.82 -3.52 2.74
C LEU A 365 -17.63 -2.33 2.24
N ALA A 366 -17.90 -2.26 0.93
CA ALA A 366 -18.54 -1.11 0.30
C ALA A 366 -20.01 -0.97 0.67
N ASP A 367 -20.44 0.26 0.94
CA ASP A 367 -21.87 0.62 1.03
C ASP A 367 -22.57 0.41 -0.31
N TYR A 368 -21.84 0.69 -1.42
CA TYR A 368 -22.36 0.54 -2.79
C TYR A 368 -21.32 -0.17 -3.65
N HIS A 369 -21.59 -1.42 -4.03
CA HIS A 369 -20.79 -2.15 -5.00
C HIS A 369 -21.52 -2.25 -6.33
N ILE A 370 -21.09 -1.50 -7.32
CA ILE A 370 -21.65 -1.46 -8.67
C ILE A 370 -20.83 -2.37 -9.57
N LYS A 371 -21.37 -3.57 -9.84
CA LYS A 371 -20.75 -4.59 -10.71
C LYS A 371 -21.06 -4.33 -12.18
N LEU A 372 -20.31 -3.42 -12.78
CA LEU A 372 -20.48 -3.07 -14.18
C LEU A 372 -19.86 -4.13 -15.13
N ARG A 373 -20.38 -4.22 -16.35
CA ARG A 373 -19.69 -4.97 -17.41
C ARG A 373 -18.37 -4.30 -17.77
N PRO A 374 -17.27 -5.05 -18.01
CA PRO A 374 -16.02 -4.48 -18.49
C PRO A 374 -16.23 -3.57 -19.72
N GLY A 375 -15.57 -2.42 -19.75
CA GLY A 375 -15.68 -1.44 -20.85
C GLY A 375 -16.86 -0.49 -20.75
N THR A 376 -17.68 -0.52 -19.70
CA THR A 376 -18.88 0.32 -19.57
C THR A 376 -18.79 1.42 -18.50
N ASN A 377 -17.57 1.77 -18.06
CA ASN A 377 -17.35 2.82 -17.07
C ASN A 377 -18.01 4.16 -17.46
N VAL A 378 -17.91 4.54 -18.74
CA VAL A 378 -18.52 5.78 -19.29
C VAL A 378 -20.02 5.78 -19.04
N ALA A 379 -20.70 4.65 -19.26
CA ALA A 379 -22.15 4.56 -19.05
C ALA A 379 -22.53 4.78 -17.58
N VAL A 380 -21.81 4.15 -16.65
CA VAL A 380 -22.08 4.29 -15.21
C VAL A 380 -21.80 5.72 -14.74
N LEU A 381 -20.68 6.32 -15.14
CA LEU A 381 -20.33 7.69 -14.76
C LEU A 381 -21.33 8.72 -15.33
N ASN A 382 -21.77 8.57 -16.57
CA ASN A 382 -22.81 9.39 -17.13
C ASN A 382 -24.14 9.29 -16.36
N MET A 383 -24.50 8.08 -15.90
CA MET A 383 -25.68 7.90 -15.04
C MET A 383 -25.50 8.62 -13.71
N MET A 384 -24.33 8.52 -13.07
CA MET A 384 -24.04 9.23 -11.81
C MET A 384 -24.16 10.74 -12.00
N LEU A 385 -23.52 11.29 -13.02
CA LEU A 385 -23.60 12.71 -13.38
C LEU A 385 -25.05 13.16 -13.66
N HIS A 386 -25.81 12.36 -14.42
CA HIS A 386 -27.22 12.62 -14.68
C HIS A 386 -28.05 12.72 -13.40
N PHE A 387 -27.90 11.77 -12.48
CA PHE A 387 -28.64 11.79 -11.21
C PHE A 387 -28.26 12.97 -10.32
N ILE A 388 -26.99 13.34 -10.25
CA ILE A 388 -26.51 14.51 -9.51
C ILE A 388 -27.13 15.79 -10.06
N ILE A 389 -27.13 15.97 -11.39
CA ILE A 389 -27.69 17.13 -12.07
C ILE A 389 -29.21 17.19 -11.88
N LYS A 390 -29.93 16.10 -12.13
CA LYS A 390 -31.38 16.04 -11.95
C LYS A 390 -31.85 16.30 -10.52
N SER A 391 -31.05 15.88 -9.56
CA SER A 391 -31.29 16.11 -8.12
C SER A 391 -30.81 17.49 -7.66
N LYS A 392 -30.17 18.30 -8.51
CA LYS A 392 -29.59 19.61 -8.21
C LYS A 392 -28.55 19.54 -7.06
N LEU A 393 -27.77 18.47 -7.00
CA LEU A 393 -26.74 18.21 -5.98
C LEU A 393 -25.35 18.66 -6.40
N TYR A 394 -25.23 19.36 -7.53
CA TYR A 394 -23.94 19.95 -7.94
C TYR A 394 -23.67 21.26 -7.18
N ASN A 395 -22.39 21.58 -7.00
CA ASN A 395 -21.94 22.80 -6.34
C ASN A 395 -21.98 23.98 -7.34
N ALA A 396 -23.10 24.73 -7.34
CA ALA A 396 -23.34 25.80 -8.30
C ALA A 396 -22.28 26.93 -8.23
N ASP A 397 -21.79 27.27 -7.04
CA ASP A 397 -20.77 28.30 -6.88
C ASP A 397 -19.42 27.85 -7.45
N PHE A 398 -18.99 26.63 -7.13
CA PHE A 398 -17.77 26.07 -7.70
C PHE A 398 -17.86 25.98 -9.23
N VAL A 399 -18.96 25.48 -9.75
CA VAL A 399 -19.19 25.36 -11.19
C VAL A 399 -19.10 26.73 -11.88
N ARG A 400 -19.78 27.74 -11.35
CA ARG A 400 -19.77 29.10 -11.91
C ARG A 400 -18.37 29.73 -11.89
N ASP A 401 -17.65 29.59 -10.77
CA ASP A 401 -16.43 30.33 -10.51
C ASP A 401 -15.16 29.62 -10.98
N ARG A 402 -15.21 28.29 -11.18
CA ARG A 402 -14.02 27.45 -11.35
C ARG A 402 -14.09 26.48 -12.54
N THR A 403 -15.16 26.50 -13.34
CA THR A 403 -15.29 25.61 -14.51
C THR A 403 -15.70 26.38 -15.77
N GLU A 404 -15.45 25.76 -16.91
CA GLU A 404 -15.85 26.25 -18.23
C GLU A 404 -16.73 25.21 -18.93
N GLY A 405 -17.61 25.64 -19.85
CA GLY A 405 -18.39 24.75 -20.71
C GLY A 405 -19.56 24.04 -20.04
N PHE A 406 -19.93 24.37 -18.80
CA PHE A 406 -20.96 23.67 -18.04
C PHE A 406 -22.32 23.62 -18.73
N ASP A 407 -22.76 24.68 -19.41
CA ASP A 407 -24.06 24.69 -20.10
C ASP A 407 -24.16 23.65 -21.23
N ASN A 408 -23.06 23.42 -21.94
CA ASN A 408 -23.02 22.39 -22.98
C ASN A 408 -22.95 21.00 -22.36
N PHE A 409 -22.13 20.84 -21.31
CA PHE A 409 -22.07 19.61 -20.54
C PHE A 409 -23.44 19.22 -19.97
N LEU A 410 -24.15 20.17 -19.36
CA LEU A 410 -25.50 19.99 -18.82
C LEU A 410 -26.44 19.43 -19.86
N LYS A 411 -26.50 20.07 -21.06
CA LYS A 411 -27.35 19.63 -22.17
C LYS A 411 -27.06 18.19 -22.60
N GLU A 412 -25.79 17.83 -22.67
CA GLU A 412 -25.39 16.47 -23.10
C GLU A 412 -25.74 15.44 -22.03
N ILE A 413 -25.52 15.74 -20.74
CA ILE A 413 -25.87 14.81 -19.66
C ILE A 413 -27.38 14.66 -19.50
N GLU A 414 -28.17 15.74 -19.67
CA GLU A 414 -29.65 15.68 -19.58
C GLU A 414 -30.30 14.87 -20.72
N ARG A 415 -29.65 14.78 -21.88
CA ARG A 415 -30.11 13.97 -23.02
C ARG A 415 -29.87 12.47 -22.84
N GLN A 416 -29.07 12.06 -21.87
CA GLN A 416 -28.71 10.67 -21.66
C GLN A 416 -29.93 9.83 -21.27
N ASP A 417 -30.13 8.72 -21.95
CA ASP A 417 -31.14 7.72 -21.61
C ASP A 417 -30.54 6.77 -20.54
N VAL A 418 -30.86 7.05 -19.28
CA VAL A 418 -30.32 6.28 -18.14
C VAL A 418 -30.78 4.82 -18.13
N ASP A 419 -31.94 4.50 -18.70
CA ASP A 419 -32.41 3.12 -18.80
C ASP A 419 -31.59 2.34 -19.83
N GLN A 420 -31.27 2.98 -20.95
CA GLN A 420 -30.35 2.40 -21.94
C GLN A 420 -28.92 2.24 -21.38
N LEU A 421 -28.41 3.24 -20.67
CA LEU A 421 -27.10 3.19 -20.04
C LEU A 421 -27.02 2.06 -19.00
N ALA A 422 -28.02 1.89 -18.15
CA ALA A 422 -28.11 0.82 -17.17
C ALA A 422 -28.11 -0.56 -17.84
N LYS A 423 -28.86 -0.71 -18.95
CA LYS A 423 -28.89 -1.94 -19.74
C LYS A 423 -27.52 -2.26 -20.37
N VAL A 424 -26.84 -1.26 -20.91
CA VAL A 424 -25.49 -1.40 -21.50
C VAL A 424 -24.50 -1.82 -20.43
N ALA A 425 -24.50 -1.14 -19.30
CA ALA A 425 -23.59 -1.41 -18.19
C ALA A 425 -23.94 -2.70 -17.42
N GLY A 426 -25.19 -3.18 -17.53
CA GLY A 426 -25.67 -4.35 -16.80
C GLY A 426 -25.78 -4.11 -15.30
N VAL A 427 -26.16 -2.90 -14.89
CA VAL A 427 -26.23 -2.45 -13.49
C VAL A 427 -27.64 -2.10 -13.08
N ASP A 428 -27.92 -2.15 -11.78
CA ASP A 428 -29.15 -1.62 -11.21
C ASP A 428 -29.10 -0.07 -11.20
N LYS A 429 -30.03 0.54 -11.93
CA LYS A 429 -30.19 1.99 -12.03
C LYS A 429 -30.40 2.64 -10.66
N GLN A 430 -31.16 2.02 -9.78
CA GLN A 430 -31.45 2.57 -8.45
C GLN A 430 -30.20 2.57 -7.58
N LEU A 431 -29.41 1.50 -7.60
CA LEU A 431 -28.14 1.42 -6.90
C LEU A 431 -27.16 2.51 -7.35
N VAL A 432 -27.06 2.75 -8.68
CA VAL A 432 -26.22 3.83 -9.22
C VAL A 432 -26.71 5.20 -8.77
N LYS A 433 -28.03 5.42 -8.73
CA LYS A 433 -28.62 6.68 -8.24
C LYS A 433 -28.28 6.93 -6.77
N GLU A 434 -28.43 5.93 -5.92
CA GLU A 434 -28.13 6.04 -4.48
C GLU A 434 -26.65 6.33 -4.25
N ALA A 435 -25.75 5.63 -4.96
CA ALA A 435 -24.31 5.88 -4.93
C ALA A 435 -23.97 7.33 -5.40
N ALA A 436 -24.60 7.80 -6.46
CA ALA A 436 -24.40 9.17 -6.98
C ALA A 436 -24.84 10.24 -5.97
N ILE A 437 -25.99 10.04 -5.32
CA ILE A 437 -26.49 10.93 -4.26
C ILE A 437 -25.52 10.89 -3.06
N ALA A 438 -25.10 9.70 -2.62
CA ALA A 438 -24.17 9.56 -1.51
C ALA A 438 -22.85 10.29 -1.78
N TYR A 439 -22.30 10.16 -3.00
CA TYR A 439 -21.10 10.86 -3.44
C TYR A 439 -21.26 12.38 -3.40
N ALA A 440 -22.34 12.89 -3.94
CA ALA A 440 -22.58 14.34 -4.08
C ALA A 440 -22.96 15.02 -2.75
N THR A 441 -23.50 14.28 -1.78
CA THR A 441 -23.93 14.81 -0.48
C THR A 441 -22.88 14.65 0.62
N ALA A 442 -21.82 13.87 0.39
CA ALA A 442 -20.70 13.80 1.31
C ALA A 442 -19.92 15.13 1.33
N ASN A 443 -19.47 15.55 2.53
CA ASN A 443 -18.70 16.78 2.63
C ASN A 443 -17.36 16.69 1.89
N ASN A 444 -16.68 15.52 1.97
CA ASN A 444 -15.39 15.28 1.36
C ASN A 444 -15.39 13.93 0.65
N SER A 445 -15.47 13.92 -0.67
CA SER A 445 -15.37 12.71 -1.48
C SER A 445 -14.00 12.63 -2.18
N MET A 446 -13.34 11.49 -2.07
CA MET A 446 -12.03 11.23 -2.66
C MET A 446 -12.11 10.04 -3.62
N GLU A 447 -11.51 10.18 -4.80
CA GLU A 447 -11.60 9.21 -5.88
C GLU A 447 -10.27 8.52 -6.14
N PHE A 448 -10.33 7.20 -6.35
CA PHE A 448 -9.20 6.37 -6.73
C PHE A 448 -9.56 5.53 -7.95
N HIS A 449 -8.79 5.67 -9.02
CA HIS A 449 -8.97 4.84 -10.20
C HIS A 449 -7.70 4.11 -10.62
N GLY A 450 -7.87 3.00 -11.33
CA GLY A 450 -6.76 2.16 -11.76
C GLY A 450 -6.88 1.70 -13.21
N LEU A 451 -6.18 0.61 -13.52
CA LEU A 451 -6.07 0.03 -14.86
C LEU A 451 -7.42 -0.41 -15.45
N GLY A 452 -8.39 -0.79 -14.60
CA GLY A 452 -9.76 -1.08 -15.01
C GLY A 452 -10.54 0.14 -15.55
N VAL A 453 -9.95 1.34 -15.44
CA VAL A 453 -10.41 2.56 -16.10
C VAL A 453 -9.56 2.86 -17.34
N THR A 454 -8.25 2.82 -17.21
CA THR A 454 -7.33 3.39 -18.19
C THR A 454 -7.00 2.46 -19.35
N GLU A 455 -6.97 1.15 -19.12
CA GLU A 455 -6.64 0.15 -20.16
C GLU A 455 -7.87 -0.29 -20.96
N HIS A 456 -8.73 0.68 -21.30
CA HIS A 456 -9.87 0.51 -22.17
C HIS A 456 -9.81 1.51 -23.34
N GLU A 457 -10.49 1.21 -24.45
CA GLU A 457 -10.59 2.09 -25.61
C GLU A 457 -11.06 3.51 -25.23
N GLN A 458 -11.95 3.61 -24.24
CA GLN A 458 -12.47 4.89 -23.73
C GLN A 458 -11.78 5.34 -22.43
N GLY A 459 -10.57 4.86 -22.14
CA GLY A 459 -9.88 5.12 -20.88
C GLY A 459 -9.74 6.61 -20.57
N SER A 460 -9.24 7.40 -21.51
CA SER A 460 -9.09 8.85 -21.34
C SER A 460 -10.43 9.57 -21.11
N LYS A 461 -11.48 9.18 -21.83
CA LYS A 461 -12.83 9.73 -21.64
C LYS A 461 -13.40 9.37 -20.28
N THR A 462 -13.14 8.16 -19.81
CA THR A 462 -13.55 7.75 -18.46
C THR A 462 -12.88 8.60 -17.40
N VAL A 463 -11.57 8.88 -17.54
CA VAL A 463 -10.83 9.77 -16.62
C VAL A 463 -11.40 11.19 -16.64
N MET A 464 -11.75 11.73 -17.82
CA MET A 464 -12.42 13.03 -17.93
C MET A 464 -13.73 13.05 -17.14
N LEU A 465 -14.58 12.02 -17.28
CA LEU A 465 -15.84 11.94 -16.53
C LEU A 465 -15.64 11.79 -15.01
N ILE A 466 -14.57 11.12 -14.56
CA ILE A 466 -14.18 11.09 -13.14
C ILE A 466 -13.83 12.51 -12.67
N ALA A 467 -13.04 13.23 -13.46
CA ALA A 467 -12.67 14.61 -13.16
C ALA A 467 -13.89 15.55 -13.17
N ASP A 468 -14.80 15.38 -14.14
CA ASP A 468 -16.05 16.14 -14.21
C ASP A 468 -16.93 15.88 -12.98
N LEU A 469 -17.01 14.63 -12.50
CA LEU A 469 -17.74 14.27 -11.29
C LEU A 469 -17.19 15.02 -10.05
N ALA A 470 -15.86 15.08 -9.92
CA ALA A 470 -15.22 15.84 -8.85
C ALA A 470 -15.46 17.35 -8.98
N MET A 471 -15.37 17.91 -10.21
CA MET A 471 -15.58 19.33 -10.45
C MET A 471 -17.00 19.78 -10.17
N ILE A 472 -18.02 19.08 -10.70
CA ILE A 472 -19.40 19.52 -10.50
C ILE A 472 -19.84 19.45 -9.04
N THR A 473 -19.22 18.59 -8.23
CA THR A 473 -19.53 18.47 -6.80
C THR A 473 -18.59 19.29 -5.90
N GLY A 474 -17.58 19.97 -6.48
CA GLY A 474 -16.59 20.74 -5.73
C GLY A 474 -15.64 19.90 -4.90
N ASN A 475 -15.45 18.62 -5.26
CA ASN A 475 -14.54 17.69 -4.57
C ASN A 475 -13.11 17.79 -5.09
N ILE A 476 -12.61 19.01 -5.22
CA ILE A 476 -11.24 19.33 -5.65
C ILE A 476 -10.74 20.60 -4.97
N GLY A 477 -9.44 20.74 -4.78
CA GLY A 477 -8.78 21.96 -4.31
C GLY A 477 -8.85 22.19 -2.79
N ARG A 478 -9.20 21.20 -1.99
CA ARG A 478 -9.22 21.25 -0.52
C ARG A 478 -8.84 19.90 0.10
N ARG A 479 -8.63 19.85 1.41
CA ARG A 479 -8.27 18.61 2.12
C ARG A 479 -9.40 17.58 2.11
N GLY A 480 -9.04 16.32 2.02
CA GLY A 480 -9.97 15.20 2.11
C GLY A 480 -10.80 14.93 0.87
N VAL A 481 -10.48 15.60 -0.25
CA VAL A 481 -11.13 15.40 -1.55
C VAL A 481 -10.09 15.07 -2.62
N GLY A 482 -10.48 14.93 -3.86
CA GLY A 482 -9.59 14.90 -5.01
C GLY A 482 -9.62 13.61 -5.80
N VAL A 483 -8.89 13.63 -6.92
CA VAL A 483 -8.79 12.54 -7.89
C VAL A 483 -7.37 12.01 -7.91
N LEU A 484 -7.21 10.74 -7.56
CA LEU A 484 -5.93 10.03 -7.54
C LEU A 484 -6.01 8.79 -8.44
N SER A 485 -5.09 8.68 -9.37
CA SER A 485 -4.83 7.42 -10.06
C SER A 485 -3.83 6.60 -9.28
N LEU A 486 -3.78 5.31 -9.52
CA LEU A 486 -2.77 4.42 -8.94
C LEU A 486 -1.34 4.84 -9.29
N ILE A 487 -1.12 5.54 -10.42
CA ILE A 487 0.18 6.16 -10.74
C ILE A 487 0.54 7.31 -9.78
N HIS A 488 -0.46 7.94 -9.16
CA HIS A 488 -0.30 9.09 -8.27
C HIS A 488 -0.28 8.70 -6.79
N ILE A 489 -0.44 7.42 -6.46
CA ILE A 489 -0.40 6.93 -5.08
C ILE A 489 1.01 6.97 -4.51
N SER A 490 2.05 7.03 -5.38
CA SER A 490 3.36 7.50 -4.96
C SER A 490 3.25 8.99 -4.65
N GLU A 491 3.66 9.39 -3.45
CA GLU A 491 3.96 10.80 -3.22
C GLU A 491 4.82 11.29 -4.38
N PRO A 492 4.43 12.37 -5.08
CA PRO A 492 5.34 12.99 -6.01
C PRO A 492 6.60 13.28 -5.19
N THR A 493 7.69 12.61 -5.49
CA THR A 493 8.97 13.03 -4.99
C THR A 493 9.02 14.50 -5.35
N ARG A 494 8.87 15.38 -4.34
CA ARG A 494 9.17 16.79 -4.52
C ARG A 494 10.53 16.76 -5.16
N PRO A 495 10.74 17.34 -6.36
CA PRO A 495 12.08 17.48 -6.84
C PRO A 495 12.82 18.14 -5.69
N SER A 496 13.67 17.38 -5.02
CA SER A 496 14.64 17.95 -4.12
C SER A 496 15.32 18.95 -5.01
N ILE A 497 15.12 20.22 -4.69
CA ILE A 497 15.73 21.34 -5.37
C ILE A 497 17.21 20.99 -5.46
N ILE A 498 17.63 20.64 -6.67
CA ILE A 498 19.04 20.56 -7.00
C ILE A 498 19.57 21.99 -6.96
#